data_f4f0ef2858926fa13ee1d689ee04e154
#
_entry.id   f4f0ef2858926fa13ee1d689ee04e154
#
_cell.length_a   1.000
_cell.length_b   1.000
_cell.length_c   1.000
_cell.angle_alpha   90.00
_cell.angle_beta   90.00
_cell.angle_gamma   90.00
#
_symmetry.space_group_name_H-M   'P 1'
#
loop_
_entity.id
_entity.type
_entity.pdbx_description
1 polymer ?
#
loop_
_entity_poly.entity_id
_entity_poly.type
_entity_poly.pdbx_seq_one_letter_code
_entity_poly.pdbx_strand_id
1 'polypeptide(L)'
;MILAMPVTRREMMLAPAPLSLAARAQPPQVSFGPHRISRLIVGGNPVSGNSHWSPALDREMMDYFSAANVKKLLRACEAAGINTWQSRADRHIMRLLREYRNEGGKIQWIAQTASELADVFRNIRDAAAGGAIGVYHHGNRTDALFRSGKLDELRDILKAMKDAGVRAGVGTHVPEVVDAIESKGWEVDFYMTCLYNLTRPKDEVARIAGREVQGEFFYDPDREKMLERVRRTQKPCLVFKVYGATRKCGSAAEMKDAMAQVLRYAKPSDALVIGMFPKYKDQVTENCRLFAEVLREHSG
;
A
#
# COMPACT_ATOMS: atom_id res chain seq x y z
N MET A 1 -31.74 62.19 35.76
CA MET A 1 -31.49 62.50 34.33
C MET A 1 -30.06 62.11 34.04
N ILE A 2 -29.82 60.86 33.67
CA ILE A 2 -28.49 60.34 33.37
C ILE A 2 -28.47 60.02 31.89
N LEU A 3 -27.67 60.77 31.12
CA LEU A 3 -27.47 60.59 29.70
C LEU A 3 -26.71 59.27 29.47
N ALA A 4 -27.30 58.39 28.67
CA ALA A 4 -26.62 57.23 28.11
C ALA A 4 -25.77 57.68 26.90
N MET A 5 -24.47 57.43 26.94
CA MET A 5 -23.57 57.57 25.78
C MET A 5 -23.78 56.43 24.79
N PRO A 6 -23.75 56.68 23.45
CA PRO A 6 -23.86 55.63 22.48
C PRO A 6 -22.53 54.87 22.35
N VAL A 7 -22.61 53.55 22.55
CA VAL A 7 -21.52 52.62 22.25
C VAL A 7 -21.36 52.54 20.75
N THR A 8 -20.19 52.98 20.25
CA THR A 8 -19.86 52.96 18.82
C THR A 8 -19.61 51.51 18.37
N ARG A 9 -20.27 51.12 17.29
CA ARG A 9 -20.06 49.87 16.53
C ARG A 9 -18.65 49.80 15.93
N ARG A 10 -17.65 49.62 16.75
CA ARG A 10 -16.24 49.40 16.28
C ARG A 10 -15.49 48.40 17.14
N GLU A 11 -16.19 47.47 17.75
CA GLU A 11 -15.55 46.21 18.16
C GLU A 11 -15.61 45.27 16.98
N MET A 12 -14.60 45.41 16.16
CA MET A 12 -14.29 44.59 15.05
C MET A 12 -14.27 43.13 15.51
N MET A 13 -15.07 42.31 14.81
CA MET A 13 -14.86 40.90 14.73
C MET A 13 -13.39 40.67 14.32
N LEU A 14 -12.55 40.31 15.26
CA LEU A 14 -11.33 39.57 14.98
C LEU A 14 -11.80 38.22 14.43
N ALA A 15 -11.89 38.14 13.11
CA ALA A 15 -11.96 36.87 12.44
C ALA A 15 -10.80 36.03 12.97
N PRO A 16 -11.03 34.79 13.41
CA PRO A 16 -9.94 33.92 13.79
C PRO A 16 -9.00 33.87 12.59
N ALA A 17 -7.74 34.24 12.81
CA ALA A 17 -6.71 34.09 11.79
C ALA A 17 -6.81 32.66 11.24
N PRO A 18 -6.74 32.46 9.89
CA PRO A 18 -6.74 31.12 9.36
C PRO A 18 -5.59 30.41 10.03
N LEU A 19 -5.90 29.32 10.74
CA LEU A 19 -4.89 28.40 11.26
C LEU A 19 -3.92 28.17 10.10
N SER A 20 -2.72 28.69 10.25
CA SER A 20 -1.61 28.43 9.33
C SER A 20 -1.70 26.97 8.96
N LEU A 21 -1.87 26.66 7.66
CA LEU A 21 -1.58 25.33 7.15
C LEU A 21 -0.10 25.11 7.47
N ALA A 22 0.18 24.62 8.67
CA ALA A 22 1.47 24.04 8.99
C ALA A 22 1.75 23.09 7.83
N ALA A 23 2.78 23.36 7.06
CA ALA A 23 3.08 22.66 5.82
C ALA A 23 2.91 21.16 6.11
N ARG A 24 1.83 20.55 5.58
CA ARG A 24 1.51 19.14 5.86
C ARG A 24 2.76 18.39 5.43
N ALA A 25 3.42 17.72 6.37
CA ALA A 25 4.65 17.00 6.08
C ALA A 25 4.32 15.92 5.04
N GLN A 26 4.65 16.24 3.78
CA GLN A 26 4.39 15.33 2.66
C GLN A 26 5.37 14.16 2.75
N PRO A 27 4.95 12.92 2.43
CA PRO A 27 5.86 11.80 2.33
C PRO A 27 6.97 12.11 1.31
N PRO A 28 8.25 11.82 1.64
CA PRO A 28 9.32 11.99 0.67
C PRO A 28 9.10 11.09 -0.53
N GLN A 29 9.68 11.47 -1.67
CA GLN A 29 9.62 10.69 -2.89
C GLN A 29 10.90 9.90 -3.10
N VAL A 30 10.75 8.68 -3.63
CA VAL A 30 11.84 7.78 -3.99
C VAL A 30 11.81 7.45 -5.47
N SER A 31 12.96 7.05 -6.03
CA SER A 31 13.06 6.66 -7.42
C SER A 31 12.43 5.30 -7.67
N PHE A 32 11.64 5.19 -8.73
CA PHE A 32 11.03 3.94 -9.20
C PHE A 32 11.22 3.84 -10.72
N GLY A 33 12.46 3.55 -11.14
CA GLY A 33 12.88 3.67 -12.52
C GLY A 33 12.81 5.13 -13.00
N PRO A 34 12.11 5.40 -14.12
CA PRO A 34 11.93 6.77 -14.61
C PRO A 34 10.91 7.58 -13.80
N HIS A 35 10.21 6.96 -12.86
CA HIS A 35 9.17 7.58 -12.07
C HIS A 35 9.68 7.97 -10.66
N ARG A 36 8.99 8.92 -10.05
CA ARG A 36 9.16 9.23 -8.64
C ARG A 36 7.86 8.93 -7.90
N ILE A 37 7.93 8.03 -6.93
CA ILE A 37 6.78 7.61 -6.13
C ILE A 37 6.91 8.11 -4.70
N SER A 38 5.80 8.39 -4.04
CA SER A 38 5.82 8.71 -2.62
C SER A 38 6.27 7.50 -1.79
N ARG A 39 7.09 7.71 -0.78
CA ARG A 39 7.58 6.65 0.12
C ARG A 39 6.48 6.04 1.00
N LEU A 40 5.32 6.70 1.05
CA LEU A 40 4.05 6.19 1.56
C LEU A 40 3.09 6.04 0.37
N ILE A 41 2.58 4.83 0.14
CA ILE A 41 1.72 4.47 -0.98
C ILE A 41 0.35 4.07 -0.42
N VAL A 42 -0.74 4.52 -1.05
CA VAL A 42 -2.07 4.03 -0.67
C VAL A 42 -2.33 2.65 -1.26
N GLY A 43 -2.72 1.69 -0.40
CA GLY A 43 -3.03 0.29 -0.77
C GLY A 43 -4.48 0.10 -1.16
N GLY A 44 -4.73 -0.77 -2.14
CA GLY A 44 -6.04 -1.00 -2.75
C GLY A 44 -6.94 -2.02 -2.05
N ASN A 45 -6.44 -2.80 -1.09
CA ASN A 45 -7.24 -3.86 -0.46
C ASN A 45 -8.58 -3.37 0.12
N PRO A 46 -8.66 -2.24 0.87
CA PRO A 46 -9.95 -1.75 1.35
C PRO A 46 -10.93 -1.41 0.23
N VAL A 47 -10.44 -0.84 -0.88
CA VAL A 47 -11.28 -0.51 -2.05
C VAL A 47 -11.89 -1.75 -2.68
N SER A 48 -11.22 -2.89 -2.60
CA SER A 48 -11.69 -4.19 -3.12
C SER A 48 -12.42 -5.03 -2.06
N GLY A 49 -12.75 -4.47 -0.90
CA GLY A 49 -13.43 -5.21 0.18
C GLY A 49 -12.61 -6.31 0.82
N ASN A 50 -11.28 -6.20 0.80
CA ASN A 50 -10.38 -7.20 1.36
C ASN A 50 -9.77 -6.67 2.67
N SER A 51 -10.52 -6.67 3.76
CA SER A 51 -10.05 -6.21 5.07
C SER A 51 -9.02 -7.16 5.69
N HIS A 52 -9.09 -8.44 5.39
CA HIS A 52 -8.34 -9.51 6.08
C HIS A 52 -8.58 -9.53 7.61
N TRP A 53 -9.73 -9.06 8.01
CA TRP A 53 -10.16 -9.00 9.41
C TRP A 53 -11.45 -9.77 9.64
N SER A 54 -12.52 -9.40 8.94
CA SER A 54 -13.81 -10.08 9.05
C SER A 54 -14.67 -9.87 7.81
N PRO A 55 -15.57 -10.83 7.49
CA PRO A 55 -16.53 -10.67 6.40
C PRO A 55 -17.48 -9.47 6.60
N ALA A 56 -17.72 -9.05 7.84
CA ALA A 56 -18.54 -7.87 8.13
C ALA A 56 -17.84 -6.59 7.69
N LEU A 57 -16.54 -6.46 7.99
CA LEU A 57 -15.74 -5.32 7.56
C LEU A 57 -15.51 -5.32 6.04
N ASP A 58 -15.38 -6.50 5.41
CA ASP A 58 -15.29 -6.62 3.95
C ASP A 58 -16.53 -6.02 3.27
N ARG A 59 -17.74 -6.39 3.73
CA ARG A 59 -18.99 -5.83 3.22
C ARG A 59 -19.08 -4.33 3.46
N GLU A 60 -18.72 -3.87 4.64
CA GLU A 60 -18.73 -2.44 4.97
C GLU A 60 -17.79 -1.62 4.08
N MET A 61 -16.61 -2.14 3.76
CA MET A 61 -15.67 -1.52 2.82
C MET A 61 -16.27 -1.47 1.41
N MET A 62 -16.88 -2.58 0.95
CA MET A 62 -17.53 -2.62 -0.37
C MET A 62 -18.69 -1.62 -0.47
N ASP A 63 -19.53 -1.52 0.56
CA ASP A 63 -20.65 -0.57 0.60
C ASP A 63 -20.18 0.88 0.60
N TYR A 64 -19.07 1.17 1.27
CA TYR A 64 -18.52 2.52 1.33
C TYR A 64 -17.81 2.93 0.02
N PHE A 65 -17.01 2.05 -0.57
CA PHE A 65 -16.17 2.39 -1.71
C PHE A 65 -16.91 2.36 -3.05
N SER A 66 -17.91 3.25 -3.19
CA SER A 66 -18.41 3.64 -4.51
C SER A 66 -17.29 4.30 -5.34
N ALA A 67 -17.45 4.37 -6.66
CA ALA A 67 -16.49 5.07 -7.53
C ALA A 67 -16.21 6.52 -7.06
N ALA A 68 -17.24 7.22 -6.57
CA ALA A 68 -17.11 8.58 -6.03
C ALA A 68 -16.22 8.61 -4.77
N ASN A 69 -16.40 7.68 -3.84
CA ASN A 69 -15.61 7.63 -2.61
C ASN A 69 -14.17 7.17 -2.85
N VAL A 70 -13.93 6.29 -3.83
CA VAL A 70 -12.55 5.96 -4.25
C VAL A 70 -11.86 7.19 -4.84
N LYS A 71 -12.51 7.91 -5.76
CA LYS A 71 -11.96 9.15 -6.33
C LYS A 71 -11.70 10.21 -5.24
N LYS A 72 -12.58 10.32 -4.24
CA LYS A 72 -12.38 11.21 -3.07
C LYS A 72 -11.14 10.80 -2.27
N LEU A 73 -10.94 9.51 -2.00
CA LEU A 73 -9.73 9.00 -1.36
C LEU A 73 -8.47 9.37 -2.14
N LEU A 74 -8.46 9.10 -3.46
CA LEU A 74 -7.31 9.38 -4.31
C LEU A 74 -6.96 10.88 -4.36
N ARG A 75 -7.96 11.76 -4.44
CA ARG A 75 -7.76 13.23 -4.36
C ARG A 75 -7.19 13.66 -3.00
N ALA A 76 -7.67 13.07 -1.90
CA ALA A 76 -7.14 13.35 -0.57
C ALA A 76 -5.67 12.88 -0.46
N CYS A 77 -5.33 11.73 -1.04
CA CYS A 77 -3.96 11.23 -1.11
C CYS A 77 -3.05 12.19 -1.88
N GLU A 78 -3.45 12.61 -3.08
CA GLU A 78 -2.67 13.58 -3.88
C GLU A 78 -2.47 14.90 -3.13
N ALA A 79 -3.50 15.42 -2.50
CA ALA A 79 -3.43 16.65 -1.70
C ALA A 79 -2.49 16.53 -0.47
N ALA A 80 -2.31 15.31 0.04
CA ALA A 80 -1.40 15.00 1.14
C ALA A 80 0.02 14.59 0.66
N GLY A 81 0.28 14.60 -0.65
CA GLY A 81 1.58 14.23 -1.25
C GLY A 81 1.78 12.74 -1.48
N ILE A 82 0.76 11.91 -1.28
CA ILE A 82 0.76 10.50 -1.70
C ILE A 82 0.40 10.47 -3.18
N ASN A 83 1.38 10.22 -4.04
CA ASN A 83 1.20 10.28 -5.50
C ASN A 83 1.06 8.91 -6.17
N THR A 84 0.97 7.84 -5.40
CA THR A 84 0.95 6.47 -5.94
C THR A 84 -0.10 5.62 -5.24
N TRP A 85 -0.88 4.91 -6.05
CA TRP A 85 -1.85 3.92 -5.62
C TRP A 85 -1.41 2.51 -6.05
N GLN A 86 -1.37 1.58 -5.12
CA GLN A 86 -1.21 0.17 -5.41
C GLN A 86 -2.57 -0.52 -5.36
N SER A 87 -2.99 -1.19 -6.42
CA SER A 87 -4.26 -1.91 -6.47
C SER A 87 -4.27 -3.04 -7.50
N ARG A 88 -5.35 -3.82 -7.50
CA ARG A 88 -5.54 -4.92 -8.46
C ARG A 88 -5.76 -4.39 -9.87
N ALA A 89 -5.32 -5.17 -10.86
CA ALA A 89 -5.55 -4.89 -12.28
C ALA A 89 -6.83 -5.57 -12.78
N ASP A 90 -7.95 -5.33 -12.11
CA ASP A 90 -9.26 -5.75 -12.59
C ASP A 90 -9.95 -4.66 -13.43
N ARG A 91 -11.01 -5.03 -14.14
CA ARG A 91 -11.72 -4.13 -15.06
C ARG A 91 -12.34 -2.93 -14.34
N HIS A 92 -12.80 -3.13 -13.10
CA HIS A 92 -13.42 -2.06 -12.31
C HIS A 92 -12.39 -0.97 -11.99
N ILE A 93 -11.23 -1.38 -11.47
CA ILE A 93 -10.13 -0.45 -11.13
C ILE A 93 -9.60 0.26 -12.37
N MET A 94 -9.38 -0.44 -13.48
CA MET A 94 -8.90 0.18 -14.72
C MET A 94 -9.89 1.23 -15.27
N ARG A 95 -11.19 0.93 -15.22
CA ARG A 95 -12.22 1.89 -15.61
C ARG A 95 -12.25 3.11 -14.69
N LEU A 96 -12.23 2.88 -13.38
CA LEU A 96 -12.22 3.95 -12.37
C LEU A 96 -11.01 4.87 -12.53
N LEU A 97 -9.81 4.32 -12.76
CA LEU A 97 -8.60 5.11 -13.01
C LEU A 97 -8.70 5.94 -14.29
N ARG A 98 -9.28 5.40 -15.35
CA ARG A 98 -9.54 6.16 -16.59
C ARG A 98 -10.45 7.35 -16.31
N GLU A 99 -11.57 7.13 -15.63
CA GLU A 99 -12.49 8.20 -15.24
C GLU A 99 -11.80 9.24 -14.36
N TYR A 100 -11.05 8.80 -13.34
CA TYR A 100 -10.31 9.66 -12.42
C TYR A 100 -9.30 10.56 -13.15
N ARG A 101 -8.56 10.02 -14.12
CA ARG A 101 -7.61 10.77 -14.94
C ARG A 101 -8.29 11.75 -15.88
N ASN A 102 -9.42 11.38 -16.47
CA ASN A 102 -10.24 12.28 -17.28
C ASN A 102 -10.78 13.48 -16.47
N GLU A 103 -10.96 13.31 -15.17
CA GLU A 103 -11.34 14.36 -14.22
C GLU A 103 -10.12 15.14 -13.68
N GLY A 104 -8.92 14.95 -14.24
CA GLY A 104 -7.70 15.67 -13.88
C GLY A 104 -6.87 15.05 -12.75
N GLY A 105 -7.22 13.85 -12.26
CA GLY A 105 -6.43 13.11 -11.29
C GLY A 105 -5.09 12.66 -11.89
N LYS A 106 -4.05 12.67 -11.07
CA LYS A 106 -2.65 12.41 -11.50
C LYS A 106 -2.01 11.22 -10.81
N ILE A 107 -2.75 10.50 -9.95
CA ILE A 107 -2.17 9.40 -9.18
C ILE A 107 -1.52 8.35 -10.08
N GLN A 108 -0.30 7.99 -9.77
CA GLN A 108 0.42 6.90 -10.42
C GLN A 108 -0.14 5.55 -9.94
N TRP A 109 -0.03 4.53 -10.78
CA TRP A 109 -0.59 3.23 -10.48
C TRP A 109 0.44 2.12 -10.57
N ILE A 110 0.57 1.34 -9.47
CA ILE A 110 1.30 0.08 -9.43
C ILE A 110 0.26 -1.04 -9.35
N ALA A 111 0.22 -1.88 -10.37
CA ALA A 111 -0.83 -2.85 -10.59
C ALA A 111 -0.44 -4.25 -10.09
N GLN A 112 -1.33 -4.89 -9.33
CA GLN A 112 -1.26 -6.32 -9.03
C GLN A 112 -1.96 -7.10 -10.12
N THR A 113 -1.35 -8.16 -10.66
CA THR A 113 -2.08 -9.06 -11.55
C THR A 113 -3.30 -9.65 -10.82
N ALA A 114 -4.45 -9.63 -11.50
CA ALA A 114 -5.72 -10.08 -10.93
C ALA A 114 -5.78 -11.61 -10.94
N SER A 115 -5.79 -12.22 -9.75
CA SER A 115 -5.70 -13.67 -9.58
C SER A 115 -6.92 -14.45 -10.11
N GLU A 116 -8.06 -13.78 -10.27
CA GLU A 116 -9.29 -14.34 -10.86
C GLU A 116 -9.30 -14.37 -12.39
N LEU A 117 -8.39 -13.65 -13.04
CA LEU A 117 -8.25 -13.69 -14.50
C LEU A 117 -7.34 -14.84 -14.91
N ALA A 118 -7.85 -15.70 -15.81
CA ALA A 118 -7.13 -16.88 -16.26
C ALA A 118 -5.88 -16.53 -17.10
N ASP A 119 -5.96 -15.49 -17.94
CA ASP A 119 -4.87 -15.03 -18.80
C ASP A 119 -4.08 -13.88 -18.13
N VAL A 120 -3.02 -14.25 -17.43
CA VAL A 120 -2.12 -13.29 -16.76
C VAL A 120 -1.38 -12.40 -17.78
N PHE A 121 -1.04 -12.91 -18.95
CA PHE A 121 -0.34 -12.15 -19.98
C PHE A 121 -1.23 -11.05 -20.57
N ARG A 122 -2.49 -11.36 -20.83
CA ARG A 122 -3.48 -10.34 -21.21
C ARG A 122 -3.67 -9.31 -20.11
N ASN A 123 -3.78 -9.75 -18.86
CA ASN A 123 -3.96 -8.84 -17.73
C ASN A 123 -2.78 -7.86 -17.59
N ILE A 124 -1.54 -8.31 -17.82
CA ILE A 124 -0.35 -7.45 -17.83
C ILE A 124 -0.46 -6.39 -18.93
N ARG A 125 -0.81 -6.80 -20.17
CA ARG A 125 -0.98 -5.85 -21.29
C ARG A 125 -2.10 -4.83 -21.01
N ASP A 126 -3.22 -5.28 -20.46
CA ASP A 126 -4.35 -4.41 -20.12
C ASP A 126 -3.97 -3.42 -19.02
N ALA A 127 -3.20 -3.84 -18.01
CA ALA A 127 -2.69 -2.97 -16.95
C ALA A 127 -1.71 -1.93 -17.48
N ALA A 128 -0.78 -2.33 -18.36
CA ALA A 128 0.16 -1.42 -19.01
C ALA A 128 -0.58 -0.39 -19.87
N ALA A 129 -1.52 -0.82 -20.73
CA ALA A 129 -2.39 0.06 -21.52
C ALA A 129 -3.26 0.98 -20.64
N GLY A 130 -3.63 0.51 -19.44
CA GLY A 130 -4.29 1.30 -18.39
C GLY A 130 -3.39 2.30 -17.69
N GLY A 131 -2.11 2.41 -18.07
CA GLY A 131 -1.14 3.37 -17.56
C GLY A 131 -0.55 2.99 -16.20
N ALA A 132 -0.38 1.69 -15.93
CA ALA A 132 0.42 1.23 -14.80
C ALA A 132 1.90 1.61 -15.02
N ILE A 133 2.56 2.13 -14.00
CA ILE A 133 4.01 2.41 -14.02
C ILE A 133 4.84 1.17 -13.62
N GLY A 134 4.18 0.18 -13.02
CA GLY A 134 4.74 -1.11 -12.67
C GLY A 134 3.63 -2.13 -12.50
N VAL A 135 3.91 -3.37 -12.84
CA VAL A 135 3.01 -4.50 -12.62
C VAL A 135 3.76 -5.55 -11.81
N TYR A 136 3.09 -6.17 -10.85
CA TYR A 136 3.70 -7.28 -10.12
C TYR A 136 2.78 -8.50 -10.10
N HIS A 137 3.42 -9.68 -10.15
CA HIS A 137 2.72 -10.95 -10.06
C HIS A 137 2.13 -11.13 -8.66
N HIS A 138 0.88 -11.58 -8.57
CA HIS A 138 0.13 -11.73 -7.32
C HIS A 138 0.85 -12.66 -6.33
N GLY A 139 1.07 -12.19 -5.08
CA GLY A 139 1.86 -12.90 -4.08
C GLY A 139 1.44 -14.35 -3.84
N ASN A 140 0.14 -14.62 -3.63
CA ASN A 140 -0.34 -15.99 -3.43
C ASN A 140 -0.04 -16.91 -4.63
N ARG A 141 -0.07 -16.37 -5.85
CA ARG A 141 0.26 -17.12 -7.06
C ARG A 141 1.76 -17.39 -7.15
N THR A 142 2.57 -16.38 -6.84
CA THR A 142 4.04 -16.55 -6.75
C THR A 142 4.42 -17.62 -5.72
N ASP A 143 3.85 -17.52 -4.52
CA ASP A 143 4.14 -18.46 -3.43
C ASP A 143 3.68 -19.88 -3.76
N ALA A 144 2.57 -20.02 -4.52
CA ALA A 144 2.10 -21.31 -5.00
C ALA A 144 3.07 -21.93 -6.03
N LEU A 145 3.58 -21.15 -6.99
CA LEU A 145 4.61 -21.58 -7.93
C LEU A 145 5.88 -22.02 -7.21
N PHE A 146 6.31 -21.25 -6.21
CA PHE A 146 7.49 -21.59 -5.41
C PHE A 146 7.31 -22.93 -4.69
N ARG A 147 6.21 -23.12 -3.98
CA ARG A 147 5.94 -24.37 -3.23
C ARG A 147 5.76 -25.60 -4.13
N SER A 148 5.25 -25.42 -5.35
CA SER A 148 5.08 -26.51 -6.31
C SER A 148 6.34 -26.81 -7.13
N GLY A 149 7.45 -26.12 -6.87
CA GLY A 149 8.67 -26.28 -7.67
C GLY A 149 8.59 -25.72 -9.09
N LYS A 150 7.59 -24.87 -9.36
CA LYS A 150 7.31 -24.31 -10.70
C LYS A 150 7.67 -22.82 -10.79
N LEU A 151 8.56 -22.34 -9.93
CA LEU A 151 8.92 -20.92 -9.89
C LEU A 151 9.42 -20.41 -11.24
N ASP A 152 10.01 -21.28 -12.09
CA ASP A 152 10.53 -20.91 -13.41
C ASP A 152 9.45 -20.38 -14.37
N GLU A 153 8.18 -20.73 -14.17
CA GLU A 153 7.06 -20.15 -14.93
C GLU A 153 6.95 -18.62 -14.72
N LEU A 154 7.46 -18.10 -13.61
CA LEU A 154 7.49 -16.65 -13.34
C LEU A 154 8.38 -15.87 -14.31
N ARG A 155 9.40 -16.53 -14.92
CA ARG A 155 10.31 -15.89 -15.86
C ARG A 155 9.58 -15.30 -17.07
N ASP A 156 8.66 -16.05 -17.65
CA ASP A 156 7.89 -15.61 -18.82
C ASP A 156 6.92 -14.47 -18.44
N ILE A 157 6.37 -14.52 -17.23
CA ILE A 157 5.51 -13.46 -16.68
C ILE A 157 6.29 -12.16 -16.49
N LEU A 158 7.51 -12.23 -15.94
CA LEU A 158 8.40 -11.06 -15.80
C LEU A 158 8.80 -10.49 -17.17
N LYS A 159 9.14 -11.38 -18.12
CA LYS A 159 9.42 -10.96 -19.49
C LYS A 159 8.23 -10.22 -20.11
N ALA A 160 7.02 -10.72 -19.95
CA ALA A 160 5.82 -10.07 -20.48
C ALA A 160 5.58 -8.68 -19.88
N MET A 161 5.91 -8.46 -18.59
CA MET A 161 5.87 -7.12 -17.99
C MET A 161 6.90 -6.19 -18.63
N LYS A 162 8.12 -6.66 -18.85
CA LYS A 162 9.18 -5.89 -19.54
C LYS A 162 8.79 -5.55 -20.97
N ASP A 163 8.29 -6.53 -21.73
CA ASP A 163 7.82 -6.35 -23.11
C ASP A 163 6.65 -5.36 -23.20
N ALA A 164 5.83 -5.26 -22.16
CA ALA A 164 4.77 -4.27 -22.05
C ALA A 164 5.24 -2.87 -21.62
N GLY A 165 6.55 -2.68 -21.40
CA GLY A 165 7.15 -1.39 -21.05
C GLY A 165 6.91 -0.92 -19.62
N VAL A 166 6.49 -1.81 -18.72
CA VAL A 166 6.28 -1.49 -17.30
C VAL A 166 7.37 -2.08 -16.42
N ARG A 167 7.57 -1.54 -15.23
CA ARG A 167 8.47 -2.15 -14.26
C ARG A 167 7.92 -3.50 -13.80
N ALA A 168 8.77 -4.52 -13.87
CA ALA A 168 8.41 -5.89 -13.56
C ALA A 168 8.62 -6.19 -12.07
N GLY A 169 7.54 -6.57 -11.37
CA GLY A 169 7.56 -6.84 -9.96
C GLY A 169 7.10 -8.23 -9.56
N VAL A 170 7.48 -8.62 -8.36
CA VAL A 170 7.06 -9.88 -7.74
C VAL A 170 6.45 -9.61 -6.38
N GLY A 171 5.22 -10.08 -6.16
CA GLY A 171 4.60 -10.14 -4.83
C GLY A 171 4.91 -11.47 -4.15
N THR A 172 5.17 -11.44 -2.84
CA THR A 172 5.37 -12.65 -2.06
C THR A 172 5.10 -12.44 -0.57
N HIS A 173 4.69 -13.52 0.10
CA HIS A 173 4.57 -13.63 1.57
C HIS A 173 5.71 -14.46 2.16
N VAL A 174 6.58 -15.02 1.32
CA VAL A 174 7.62 -15.97 1.67
C VAL A 174 9.00 -15.36 1.40
N PRO A 175 9.82 -15.09 2.44
CA PRO A 175 11.14 -14.48 2.26
C PRO A 175 12.05 -15.25 1.29
N GLU A 176 12.00 -16.57 1.32
CA GLU A 176 12.82 -17.47 0.51
C GLU A 176 12.53 -17.35 -1.01
N VAL A 177 11.36 -16.82 -1.38
CA VAL A 177 11.03 -16.53 -2.79
C VAL A 177 11.95 -15.43 -3.34
N VAL A 178 12.24 -14.41 -2.54
CA VAL A 178 13.18 -13.34 -2.95
C VAL A 178 14.56 -13.93 -3.23
N ASP A 179 15.08 -14.78 -2.30
CA ASP A 179 16.38 -15.42 -2.48
C ASP A 179 16.41 -16.32 -3.72
N ALA A 180 15.37 -17.12 -3.92
CA ALA A 180 15.28 -18.02 -5.06
C ALA A 180 15.29 -17.27 -6.41
N ILE A 181 14.61 -16.12 -6.48
CA ILE A 181 14.58 -15.28 -7.68
C ILE A 181 15.94 -14.61 -7.90
N GLU A 182 16.55 -14.05 -6.86
CA GLU A 182 17.84 -13.38 -6.97
C GLU A 182 18.98 -14.34 -7.32
N SER A 183 18.95 -15.58 -6.77
CA SER A 183 19.94 -16.61 -7.11
C SER A 183 19.88 -17.04 -8.58
N LYS A 184 18.73 -16.88 -9.24
CA LYS A 184 18.53 -17.16 -10.66
C LYS A 184 18.92 -15.97 -11.57
N GLY A 185 19.23 -14.81 -11.01
CA GLY A 185 19.61 -13.61 -11.76
C GLY A 185 18.49 -13.04 -12.65
N TRP A 186 17.23 -13.27 -12.30
CA TRP A 186 16.11 -12.77 -13.12
C TRP A 186 15.96 -11.24 -13.03
N GLU A 187 15.48 -10.64 -14.11
CA GLU A 187 15.28 -9.19 -14.24
C GLU A 187 14.03 -8.71 -13.52
N VAL A 188 14.05 -8.72 -12.18
CA VAL A 188 13.02 -8.10 -11.33
C VAL A 188 13.42 -6.66 -11.04
N ASP A 189 12.48 -5.73 -11.16
CA ASP A 189 12.70 -4.31 -10.85
C ASP A 189 12.35 -3.95 -9.42
N PHE A 190 11.39 -4.64 -8.81
CA PHE A 190 10.95 -4.39 -7.43
C PHE A 190 10.21 -5.59 -6.85
N TYR A 191 10.14 -5.63 -5.52
CA TYR A 191 9.35 -6.62 -4.79
C TYR A 191 8.19 -5.96 -4.05
N MET A 192 7.03 -6.65 -4.00
CA MET A 192 5.93 -6.40 -3.08
C MET A 192 6.02 -7.41 -1.94
N THR A 193 6.54 -6.99 -0.80
CA THR A 193 6.87 -7.87 0.32
C THR A 193 5.82 -7.80 1.43
N CYS A 194 5.15 -8.91 1.70
CA CYS A 194 4.20 -9.03 2.80
C CYS A 194 4.94 -9.30 4.11
N LEU A 195 4.60 -8.58 5.16
CA LEU A 195 5.22 -8.79 6.48
C LEU A 195 4.74 -10.05 7.20
N TYR A 196 3.80 -10.78 6.63
CA TYR A 196 3.26 -12.01 7.21
C TYR A 196 3.18 -13.11 6.16
N ASN A 197 3.58 -14.33 6.52
CA ASN A 197 3.42 -15.49 5.63
C ASN A 197 1.98 -16.02 5.68
N LEU A 198 1.10 -15.36 4.95
CA LEU A 198 -0.33 -15.72 4.88
C LEU A 198 -0.62 -16.93 3.97
N THR A 199 0.41 -17.45 3.31
CA THR A 199 0.29 -18.61 2.42
C THR A 199 0.89 -19.88 3.03
N ARG A 200 1.19 -19.86 4.32
CA ARG A 200 1.73 -21.00 5.07
C ARG A 200 0.79 -22.20 5.01
N PRO A 201 1.32 -23.43 4.84
CA PRO A 201 0.52 -24.66 4.89
C PRO A 201 -0.23 -24.81 6.22
N LYS A 202 -1.43 -25.40 6.19
CA LYS A 202 -2.31 -25.51 7.37
C LYS A 202 -1.70 -26.33 8.51
N ASP A 203 -0.98 -27.39 8.17
CA ASP A 203 -0.26 -28.23 9.13
C ASP A 203 0.86 -27.46 9.84
N GLU A 204 1.58 -26.60 9.12
CA GLU A 204 2.58 -25.71 9.70
C GLU A 204 1.93 -24.67 10.61
N VAL A 205 0.80 -24.07 10.18
CA VAL A 205 0.03 -23.13 11.00
C VAL A 205 -0.42 -23.82 12.29
N ALA A 206 -1.00 -25.01 12.21
CA ALA A 206 -1.46 -25.74 13.38
C ALA A 206 -0.32 -26.06 14.36
N ARG A 207 0.85 -26.45 13.83
CA ARG A 207 2.05 -26.70 14.63
C ARG A 207 2.56 -25.45 15.36
N ILE A 208 2.57 -24.29 14.70
CA ILE A 208 3.01 -23.02 15.31
C ILE A 208 2.00 -22.53 16.34
N ALA A 209 0.71 -22.60 16.03
CA ALA A 209 -0.37 -22.12 16.89
C ALA A 209 -0.74 -23.07 18.02
N GLY A 210 -0.27 -24.34 17.98
CA GLY A 210 -0.68 -25.39 18.92
C GLY A 210 -2.13 -25.85 18.79
N ARG A 211 -2.83 -25.42 17.72
CA ARG A 211 -4.25 -25.75 17.41
C ARG A 211 -4.57 -25.45 15.95
N GLU A 212 -5.67 -26.01 15.47
CA GLU A 212 -6.21 -25.54 14.17
C GLU A 212 -6.59 -24.06 14.20
N VAL A 213 -6.26 -23.34 13.13
CA VAL A 213 -6.61 -21.95 12.92
C VAL A 213 -7.49 -21.84 11.68
N GLN A 214 -8.65 -21.21 11.86
CA GLN A 214 -9.53 -20.86 10.75
C GLN A 214 -9.16 -19.48 10.19
N GLY A 215 -9.11 -19.36 8.85
CA GLY A 215 -8.76 -18.13 8.17
C GLY A 215 -7.25 -17.85 8.12
N GLU A 216 -6.89 -16.57 7.99
CA GLU A 216 -5.49 -16.15 7.83
C GLU A 216 -4.76 -16.11 9.18
N PHE A 217 -3.54 -16.62 9.19
CA PHE A 217 -2.69 -16.66 10.37
C PHE A 217 -1.62 -15.55 10.34
N PHE A 218 -1.83 -14.52 11.14
CA PHE A 218 -0.89 -13.40 11.29
C PHE A 218 0.08 -13.71 12.44
N TYR A 219 1.29 -14.13 12.09
CA TYR A 219 2.34 -14.50 13.03
C TYR A 219 3.43 -13.43 13.05
N ASP A 220 3.53 -12.68 14.15
CA ASP A 220 4.42 -11.51 14.26
C ASP A 220 5.91 -11.80 13.98
N PRO A 221 6.48 -12.96 14.32
CA PRO A 221 7.87 -13.30 13.97
C PRO A 221 8.15 -13.35 12.45
N ASP A 222 7.14 -13.48 11.60
CA ASP A 222 7.32 -13.40 10.14
C ASP A 222 7.79 -12.02 9.69
N ARG A 223 7.39 -10.97 10.41
CA ARG A 223 7.73 -9.58 10.09
C ARG A 223 9.26 -9.40 10.03
N GLU A 224 9.95 -9.85 11.05
CA GLU A 224 11.40 -9.72 11.11
C GLU A 224 12.09 -10.50 10.00
N LYS A 225 11.65 -11.74 9.74
CA LYS A 225 12.19 -12.57 8.66
C LYS A 225 12.08 -11.89 7.30
N MET A 226 10.90 -11.31 6.99
CA MET A 226 10.72 -10.58 5.73
C MET A 226 11.52 -9.28 5.71
N LEU A 227 11.57 -8.54 6.81
CA LEU A 227 12.33 -7.29 6.91
C LEU A 227 13.84 -7.50 6.72
N GLU A 228 14.39 -8.63 7.20
CA GLU A 228 15.77 -9.02 6.91
C GLU A 228 16.02 -9.18 5.39
N ARG A 229 15.04 -9.72 4.63
CA ARG A 229 15.13 -9.81 3.17
C ARG A 229 15.03 -8.45 2.50
N VAL A 230 14.09 -7.61 2.97
CA VAL A 230 13.95 -6.22 2.51
C VAL A 230 15.29 -5.47 2.64
N ARG A 231 15.99 -5.63 3.73
CA ARG A 231 17.29 -5.01 3.97
C ARG A 231 18.39 -5.52 3.03
N ARG A 232 18.40 -6.83 2.74
CA ARG A 232 19.50 -7.47 1.97
C ARG A 232 19.40 -7.28 0.47
N THR A 233 18.20 -7.33 -0.10
CA THR A 233 18.02 -7.15 -1.55
C THR A 233 18.40 -5.74 -1.98
N GLN A 234 19.05 -5.62 -3.15
CA GLN A 234 19.36 -4.31 -3.74
C GLN A 234 18.16 -3.71 -4.48
N LYS A 235 17.11 -4.49 -4.70
CA LYS A 235 15.91 -4.04 -5.40
C LYS A 235 15.00 -3.24 -4.46
N PRO A 236 14.27 -2.22 -4.96
CA PRO A 236 13.24 -1.56 -4.18
C PRO A 236 12.17 -2.56 -3.67
N CYS A 237 11.82 -2.43 -2.41
CA CYS A 237 10.74 -3.18 -1.79
C CYS A 237 9.57 -2.26 -1.46
N LEU A 238 8.36 -2.64 -1.88
CA LEU A 238 7.12 -2.03 -1.48
C LEU A 238 6.51 -2.91 -0.38
N VAL A 239 6.69 -2.49 0.87
CA VAL A 239 6.37 -3.30 2.05
C VAL A 239 4.92 -3.12 2.43
N PHE A 240 4.13 -4.19 2.45
CA PHE A 240 2.72 -4.13 2.79
C PHE A 240 2.33 -4.97 4.01
N LYS A 241 1.08 -4.84 4.46
CA LYS A 241 0.59 -5.38 5.74
C LYS A 241 1.32 -4.78 6.96
N VAL A 242 1.79 -3.54 6.84
CA VAL A 242 2.51 -2.83 7.90
C VAL A 242 1.73 -2.89 9.23
N TYR A 243 0.44 -2.69 9.18
CA TYR A 243 -0.45 -2.74 10.35
C TYR A 243 -1.09 -4.12 10.61
N GLY A 244 -0.63 -5.18 9.94
CA GLY A 244 -1.19 -6.52 10.16
C GLY A 244 -2.70 -6.59 9.90
N ALA A 245 -3.21 -5.86 8.89
CA ALA A 245 -4.66 -5.77 8.62
C ALA A 245 -5.46 -5.39 9.88
N THR A 246 -5.28 -4.18 10.35
CA THR A 246 -5.87 -3.54 11.55
C THR A 246 -5.32 -3.99 12.92
N ARG A 247 -4.61 -5.13 13.00
CA ARG A 247 -4.12 -5.71 14.27
C ARG A 247 -3.17 -4.80 15.07
N LYS A 248 -2.55 -3.83 14.39
CA LYS A 248 -1.64 -2.83 14.97
C LYS A 248 -2.19 -1.40 14.83
N CYS A 249 -3.53 -1.26 14.90
CA CYS A 249 -4.23 0.04 14.80
C CYS A 249 -4.97 0.41 16.10
N GLY A 250 -4.67 -0.23 17.22
CA GLY A 250 -5.32 0.04 18.50
C GLY A 250 -5.01 1.44 19.06
N SER A 251 -3.83 1.99 18.72
CA SER A 251 -3.41 3.33 19.10
C SER A 251 -2.47 3.94 18.06
N ALA A 252 -2.30 5.28 18.11
CA ALA A 252 -1.31 5.98 17.29
C ALA A 252 0.13 5.51 17.61
N ALA A 253 0.42 5.15 18.84
CA ALA A 253 1.71 4.60 19.25
C ALA A 253 1.98 3.26 18.57
N GLU A 254 1.03 2.32 18.60
CA GLU A 254 1.17 1.04 17.89
C GLU A 254 1.35 1.21 16.39
N MET A 255 0.63 2.15 15.77
CA MET A 255 0.79 2.47 14.36
C MET A 255 2.20 3.01 14.07
N LYS A 256 2.72 3.91 14.90
CA LYS A 256 4.09 4.43 14.81
C LYS A 256 5.12 3.32 14.96
N ASP A 257 4.98 2.47 15.97
CA ASP A 257 5.90 1.36 16.21
C ASP A 257 5.93 0.39 15.02
N ALA A 258 4.77 0.10 14.44
CA ALA A 258 4.68 -0.76 13.26
C ALA A 258 5.39 -0.14 12.02
N MET A 259 5.28 1.17 11.80
CA MET A 259 6.02 1.88 10.76
C MET A 259 7.52 1.94 11.07
N ALA A 260 7.88 2.27 12.31
CA ALA A 260 9.26 2.37 12.77
C ALA A 260 10.01 1.05 12.59
N GLN A 261 9.35 -0.07 12.92
CA GLN A 261 9.92 -1.39 12.68
C GLN A 261 10.29 -1.59 11.20
N VAL A 262 9.41 -1.19 10.27
CA VAL A 262 9.72 -1.30 8.83
C VAL A 262 10.88 -0.40 8.45
N LEU A 263 10.86 0.86 8.89
CA LEU A 263 11.87 1.86 8.50
C LEU A 263 13.28 1.54 9.02
N ARG A 264 13.42 0.78 10.12
CA ARG A 264 14.74 0.30 10.58
C ARG A 264 15.43 -0.66 9.63
N TYR A 265 14.67 -1.34 8.78
CA TYR A 265 15.20 -2.29 7.79
C TYR A 265 15.13 -1.78 6.35
N ALA A 266 14.22 -0.85 6.09
CA ALA A 266 13.95 -0.34 4.75
C ALA A 266 15.09 0.55 4.25
N LYS A 267 15.50 0.29 3.01
CA LYS A 267 16.43 1.14 2.26
C LYS A 267 15.78 2.48 1.88
N PRO A 268 16.57 3.50 1.54
CA PRO A 268 16.03 4.76 1.02
C PRO A 268 15.12 4.62 -0.21
N SER A 269 15.29 3.54 -1.00
CA SER A 269 14.49 3.21 -2.18
C SER A 269 13.18 2.49 -1.89
N ASP A 270 12.98 2.03 -0.65
CA ASP A 270 11.79 1.27 -0.27
C ASP A 270 10.64 2.18 0.12
N ALA A 271 9.41 1.67 -0.04
CA ALA A 271 8.18 2.39 0.33
C ALA A 271 7.24 1.49 1.14
N LEU A 272 6.38 2.13 1.94
CA LEU A 272 5.33 1.48 2.72
C LEU A 272 4.01 1.55 1.97
N VAL A 273 3.30 0.43 1.89
CA VAL A 273 1.96 0.36 1.29
C VAL A 273 0.93 0.15 2.39
N ILE A 274 0.07 1.14 2.57
CA ILE A 274 -0.94 1.16 3.64
C ILE A 274 -2.32 1.31 3.04
N GLY A 275 -3.20 0.33 3.30
CA GLY A 275 -4.62 0.43 2.99
C GLY A 275 -5.29 1.46 3.88
N MET A 276 -6.17 2.29 3.31
CA MET A 276 -6.88 3.34 4.02
C MET A 276 -8.39 3.20 3.81
N PHE A 277 -9.15 3.29 4.90
CA PHE A 277 -10.61 3.22 4.93
C PHE A 277 -11.17 4.44 5.68
N PRO A 278 -11.28 5.61 5.01
CA PRO A 278 -11.56 6.89 5.67
C PRO A 278 -13.05 7.13 5.96
N LYS A 279 -13.83 6.09 6.22
CA LYS A 279 -15.26 6.20 6.52
C LYS A 279 -15.52 6.94 7.84
N TYR A 280 -14.70 6.68 8.85
CA TYR A 280 -14.91 7.15 10.21
C TYR A 280 -13.94 8.22 10.67
N LYS A 281 -12.77 8.30 10.05
CA LYS A 281 -11.74 9.30 10.35
C LYS A 281 -10.84 9.57 9.13
N ASP A 282 -10.18 10.71 9.13
CA ASP A 282 -9.21 11.05 8.08
C ASP A 282 -7.90 10.23 8.24
N GLN A 283 -7.94 9.00 7.71
CA GLN A 283 -6.78 8.11 7.75
C GLN A 283 -5.65 8.57 6.83
N VAL A 284 -5.92 9.40 5.83
CA VAL A 284 -4.87 9.94 4.94
C VAL A 284 -3.97 10.89 5.72
N THR A 285 -4.57 11.90 6.35
CA THR A 285 -3.82 12.87 7.17
C THR A 285 -3.13 12.19 8.37
N GLU A 286 -3.83 11.27 9.05
CA GLU A 286 -3.26 10.52 10.18
C GLU A 286 -1.99 9.74 9.77
N ASN A 287 -2.05 8.96 8.70
CA ASN A 287 -0.92 8.16 8.24
C ASN A 287 0.25 9.05 7.77
N CYS A 288 -0.01 10.15 7.06
CA CYS A 288 1.04 11.08 6.66
C CYS A 288 1.73 11.72 7.87
N ARG A 289 0.96 12.13 8.88
CA ARG A 289 1.50 12.70 10.13
C ARG A 289 2.38 11.69 10.87
N LEU A 290 1.85 10.48 11.12
CA LEU A 290 2.60 9.42 11.82
C LEU A 290 3.88 9.04 11.07
N PHE A 291 3.79 8.92 9.74
CA PHE A 291 4.94 8.59 8.90
C PHE A 291 6.02 9.68 8.99
N ALA A 292 5.65 10.95 8.96
CA ALA A 292 6.57 12.07 9.10
C ALA A 292 7.22 12.13 10.50
N GLU A 293 6.47 11.80 11.56
CA GLU A 293 7.00 11.70 12.92
C GLU A 293 8.06 10.60 13.01
N VAL A 294 7.75 9.39 12.50
CA VAL A 294 8.68 8.26 12.49
C VAL A 294 9.94 8.55 11.68
N LEU A 295 9.81 9.20 10.52
CA LEU A 295 10.98 9.57 9.72
C LEU A 295 11.91 10.54 10.46
N ARG A 296 11.38 11.53 11.18
CA ARG A 296 12.19 12.46 11.99
C ARG A 296 12.93 11.73 13.10
N GLU A 297 12.28 10.81 13.79
CA GLU A 297 12.87 10.01 14.87
C GLU A 297 13.97 9.05 14.38
N HIS A 298 13.97 8.67 13.07
CA HIS A 298 14.99 7.79 12.49
C HIS A 298 16.11 8.53 11.75
N SER A 299 16.00 9.86 11.60
CA SER A 299 17.02 10.69 10.92
C SER A 299 17.97 11.38 11.90
N GLY A 300 17.75 11.26 13.18
CA GLY A 300 18.62 11.73 14.27
C GLY A 300 19.35 10.58 14.91
#